data_1f6f0992d9d39761d9b604478ba9b6ce
#
_entry.id   1f6f0992d9d39761d9b604478ba9b6ce
#
_cell.length_a   1.000
_cell.length_b   1.000
_cell.length_c   1.000
_cell.angle_alpha   90.00
_cell.angle_beta   90.00
_cell.angle_gamma   90.00
#
_symmetry.space_group_name_H-M   'P 1'
#
loop_
_entity.id
_entity.type
_entity.pdbx_description
1 polymer ?
#
loop_
_entity_poly.entity_id
_entity_poly.type
_entity_poly.pdbx_seq_one_letter_code
_entity_poly.pdbx_strand_id
1 'polypeptide(L)' 'VIVLLTGTTLIATIEEVTNELGEPDCRLIEPYVVTPEGTVEPWLLNVTNQNEVMISSDKILTLVEPKTPLLAKYESVFD' A
#
# COMPACT_ATOMS: atom_id res chain seq x y z
N VAL A 1 -2.21 4.91 -4.88
CA VAL A 1 -2.13 5.38 -3.49
C VAL A 1 -3.35 4.90 -2.73
N ILE A 2 -3.12 4.33 -1.59
CA ILE A 2 -4.14 3.71 -0.76
C ILE A 2 -4.18 4.47 0.56
N VAL A 3 -5.34 5.01 0.93
CA VAL A 3 -5.52 5.67 2.22
C VAL A 3 -6.33 4.74 3.12
N LEU A 4 -5.73 4.32 4.21
CA LEU A 4 -6.38 3.42 5.16
C LEU A 4 -7.25 4.19 6.16
N LEU A 5 -8.21 3.51 6.78
CA LEU A 5 -9.08 4.12 7.79
C LEU A 5 -8.31 4.68 8.97
N THR A 6 -7.11 4.17 9.23
CA THR A 6 -6.24 4.67 10.30
C THR A 6 -5.53 5.98 9.94
N GLY A 7 -5.67 6.46 8.70
CA GLY A 7 -4.99 7.65 8.23
C GLY A 7 -3.65 7.38 7.57
N THR A 8 -3.19 6.13 7.58
CA THR A 8 -1.94 5.75 6.91
C THR A 8 -2.12 5.82 5.41
N THR A 9 -1.18 6.46 4.73
CA THR A 9 -1.17 6.55 3.26
C THR A 9 -0.08 5.64 2.72
N LEU A 10 -0.46 4.76 1.81
CA LEU A 10 0.44 3.76 1.22
C LEU A 10 0.50 3.94 -0.29
N ILE A 11 1.62 3.52 -0.87
CA ILE A 11 1.73 3.31 -2.31
C ILE A 11 2.17 1.86 -2.52
N ALA A 12 1.46 1.15 -3.39
CA ALA A 12 1.69 -0.28 -3.63
C ALA A 12 1.00 -0.70 -4.92
N THR A 13 1.40 -1.86 -5.44
CA THR A 13 0.58 -2.55 -6.42
C THR A 13 -0.52 -3.29 -5.67
N ILE A 14 -1.78 -3.09 -6.08
CA ILE A 14 -2.91 -3.70 -5.41
C ILE A 14 -3.61 -4.67 -6.36
N GLU A 15 -3.95 -5.85 -5.84
CA GLU A 15 -4.73 -6.84 -6.56
C GLU A 15 -5.94 -7.23 -5.73
N GLU A 16 -7.08 -7.37 -6.38
CA GLU A 16 -8.27 -7.92 -5.75
C GLU A 16 -8.22 -9.44 -5.84
N VAL A 17 -8.55 -10.10 -4.74
CA VAL A 17 -8.64 -11.55 -4.69
C VAL A 17 -10.02 -11.96 -4.21
N THR A 18 -10.52 -13.10 -4.70
CA THR A 18 -11.83 -13.61 -4.30
C THR A 18 -11.65 -14.46 -3.06
N ASN A 19 -12.25 -14.05 -1.96
CA ASN A 19 -12.21 -14.77 -0.69
C ASN A 19 -13.61 -14.83 -0.08
N GLU A 20 -13.74 -15.64 0.97
CA GLU A 20 -14.97 -15.70 1.72
C GLU A 20 -15.23 -14.40 2.47
N LEU A 21 -16.49 -14.16 2.79
CA LEU A 21 -16.88 -12.97 3.54
C LEU A 21 -16.13 -12.91 4.89
N GLY A 22 -15.56 -11.75 5.18
CA GLY A 22 -14.80 -11.55 6.41
C GLY A 22 -13.32 -11.84 6.31
N GLU A 23 -12.86 -12.41 5.18
CA GLU A 23 -11.44 -12.63 4.95
C GLU A 23 -10.83 -11.47 4.16
N PRO A 24 -9.50 -11.23 4.28
CA PRO A 24 -8.84 -10.21 3.47
C PRO A 24 -9.05 -10.49 1.98
N ASP A 25 -9.48 -9.49 1.25
CA ASP A 25 -9.82 -9.60 -0.17
C ASP A 25 -8.94 -8.75 -1.09
N CYS A 26 -7.92 -8.11 -0.56
CA CYS A 26 -6.97 -7.33 -1.34
C CYS A 26 -5.55 -7.76 -0.99
N ARG A 27 -4.69 -7.83 -2.01
CA ARG A 27 -3.26 -8.09 -1.84
C ARG A 27 -2.50 -6.82 -2.19
N LEU A 28 -1.64 -6.38 -1.28
CA LEU A 28 -0.73 -5.26 -1.53
C LEU A 28 0.66 -5.84 -1.81
N ILE A 29 1.24 -5.47 -2.94
CA ILE A 29 2.56 -5.92 -3.37
C ILE A 29 3.51 -4.74 -3.22
N GLU A 30 4.59 -4.95 -2.45
CA GLU A 30 5.61 -3.94 -2.16
C GLU A 30 4.99 -2.66 -1.58
N PRO A 31 4.27 -2.75 -0.44
CA PRO A 31 3.64 -1.57 0.16
C PRO A 31 4.68 -0.67 0.82
N TYR A 32 4.63 0.61 0.50
CA TYR A 32 5.48 1.64 1.08
C TYR A 32 4.61 2.73 1.68
N VAL A 33 5.02 3.26 2.84
CA VAL A 33 4.33 4.39 3.47
C VAL A 33 4.75 5.67 2.77
N VAL A 34 3.77 6.52 2.45
CA VAL A 34 4.04 7.85 1.93
C VAL A 34 4.11 8.81 3.11
N THR A 35 5.25 9.47 3.27
CA THR A 35 5.44 10.42 4.36
C THR A 35 4.87 11.79 4.00
N PRO A 36 4.61 12.66 5.02
CA PRO A 36 4.16 14.03 4.74
C PRO A 36 5.14 14.85 3.88
N GLU A 37 6.42 14.50 3.91
CA GLU A 37 7.44 15.16 3.10
C GLU A 37 7.43 14.71 1.63
N GLY A 38 6.59 13.71 1.30
CA GLY A 38 6.49 13.20 -0.07
C GLY A 38 7.54 12.14 -0.40
N THR A 39 8.13 11.51 0.60
CA THR A 39 9.04 10.37 0.42
C THR A 39 8.31 9.07 0.69
N VAL A 40 8.96 7.94 0.37
CA VAL A 40 8.39 6.62 0.58
C VAL A 40 9.32 5.79 1.46
N GLU A 41 8.72 5.00 2.36
CA GLU A 41 9.44 4.10 3.25
C GLU A 41 8.76 2.74 3.28
N PRO A 42 9.49 1.63 3.41
CA PRO A 42 8.86 0.32 3.49
C PRO A 42 7.87 0.23 4.65
N TRP A 43 6.69 -0.30 4.38
CA TRP A 43 5.68 -0.51 5.41
C TRP A 43 5.95 -1.82 6.12
N LEU A 44 5.75 -1.83 7.43
CA LEU A 44 5.92 -3.02 8.28
C LEU A 44 7.35 -3.60 8.29
N LEU A 45 8.36 -2.79 7.92
CA LEU A 45 9.74 -3.24 7.87
C LEU A 45 10.23 -3.82 9.20
N ASN A 46 9.78 -3.24 10.32
CA ASN A 46 10.23 -3.62 11.65
C ASN A 46 9.55 -4.88 12.19
N VAL A 47 8.53 -5.39 11.51
CA VAL A 47 7.74 -6.52 12.02
C VAL A 47 7.72 -7.71 11.06
N THR A 48 8.07 -7.53 9.79
CA THR A 48 8.04 -8.62 8.82
C THR A 48 8.99 -8.33 7.66
N ASN A 49 9.48 -9.39 7.04
CA ASN A 49 10.22 -9.32 5.78
C ASN A 49 9.34 -9.58 4.57
N GLN A 50 8.04 -9.77 4.78
CA GLN A 50 7.13 -9.98 3.67
C GLN A 50 7.00 -8.72 2.83
N ASN A 51 7.01 -8.88 1.51
CA ASN A 51 6.79 -7.79 0.57
C ASN A 51 5.41 -7.85 -0.07
N GLU A 52 4.58 -8.82 0.33
CA GLU A 52 3.19 -8.93 -0.08
C GLU A 52 2.35 -9.13 1.18
N VAL A 53 1.31 -8.31 1.35
CA VAL A 53 0.44 -8.43 2.51
C VAL A 53 -1.02 -8.43 2.06
N MET A 54 -1.86 -9.11 2.83
CA MET A 54 -3.30 -9.11 2.58
C MET A 54 -3.97 -8.07 3.45
N ILE A 55 -4.98 -7.42 2.91
CA ILE A 55 -5.75 -6.40 3.63
C ILE A 55 -7.22 -6.52 3.23
N SER A 56 -8.11 -6.24 4.18
CA SER A 56 -9.54 -6.20 3.90
C SER A 56 -9.91 -4.88 3.23
N SER A 57 -10.71 -4.95 2.17
CA SER A 57 -11.11 -3.74 1.43
C SER A 57 -11.91 -2.77 2.29
N ASP A 58 -12.60 -3.25 3.32
CA ASP A 58 -13.36 -2.38 4.23
C ASP A 58 -12.47 -1.53 5.13
N LYS A 59 -11.16 -1.77 5.17
CA LYS A 59 -10.18 -0.94 5.89
C LYS A 59 -9.57 0.15 5.02
N ILE A 60 -9.89 0.15 3.74
CA ILE A 60 -9.40 1.15 2.80
C ILE A 60 -10.41 2.29 2.73
N LEU A 61 -9.96 3.50 3.03
CA LEU A 61 -10.83 4.68 2.94
C LEU A 61 -11.02 5.09 1.48
N THR A 62 -9.93 5.14 0.71
CA THR A 62 -9.99 5.51 -0.70
C THR A 62 -8.76 5.03 -1.43
N LEU A 63 -8.90 4.92 -2.75
CA LEU A 63 -7.80 4.62 -3.68
C LEU A 63 -7.70 5.77 -4.66
N VAL A 64 -6.50 6.29 -4.86
CA VAL A 64 -6.26 7.38 -5.80
C VAL A 64 -4.99 7.11 -6.60
N GLU A 65 -4.89 7.73 -7.77
CA GLU A 65 -3.67 7.62 -8.56
C GLU A 65 -2.58 8.51 -7.98
N PRO A 66 -1.31 8.03 -7.95
CA PRO A 66 -0.22 8.85 -7.43
C PRO A 66 0.14 9.97 -8.42
N LYS A 67 0.62 11.08 -7.87
CA LYS A 67 1.22 12.11 -8.71
C LYS A 67 2.51 11.57 -9.33
N THR A 68 2.85 12.06 -10.51
CA THR A 68 4.03 11.58 -11.24
C THR A 68 5.32 11.62 -10.42
N PRO A 69 5.64 12.69 -9.68
CA PRO A 69 6.86 12.69 -8.85
C PRO A 69 6.85 11.61 -7.78
N LEU A 70 5.70 11.35 -7.16
CA LEU A 70 5.60 10.30 -6.15
C LEU A 70 5.76 8.92 -6.77
N LEU A 71 5.12 8.68 -7.91
CA LEU A 71 5.24 7.42 -8.62
C LEU A 71 6.69 7.16 -9.03
N ALA A 72 7.39 8.18 -9.51
CA ALA A 72 8.80 8.04 -9.88
C ALA A 72 9.66 7.67 -8.68
N LYS A 73 9.42 8.26 -7.51
CA LYS A 73 10.14 7.91 -6.28
C LYS A 73 9.90 6.46 -5.89
N TYR A 74 8.64 6.01 -5.98
CA TYR A 74 8.30 4.63 -5.66
C TYR A 74 8.97 3.66 -6.62
N GLU A 75 8.90 3.91 -7.92
CA GLU A 75 9.51 3.04 -8.91
C GLU A 75 11.03 2.99 -8.79
N SER A 76 11.67 4.11 -8.43
CA SER A 76 13.13 4.16 -8.30
C SER A 76 13.65 3.28 -7.16
N VAL A 77 12.82 2.92 -6.20
CA VAL A 77 13.22 2.03 -5.12
C VAL A 77 13.57 0.63 -5.64
N PHE A 78 12.96 0.23 -6.75
CA PHE A 78 13.13 -1.11 -7.32
C PHE A 78 14.09 -1.16 -8.52
N ASP A 79 14.68 -0.04 -8.86
CA ASP A 79 15.64 0.03 -9.97
C ASP A 79 17.07 -0.29 -9.53
#